data_f84d174a4ebd60c3128502a4da70280e
#
_entry.id   f84d174a4ebd60c3128502a4da70280e
#
_cell.length_a   1.000
_cell.length_b   1.000
_cell.length_c   1.000
_cell.angle_alpha   90.00
_cell.angle_beta   90.00
_cell.angle_gamma   90.00
#
_symmetry.space_group_name_H-M   'P 1'
#
loop_
_entity.id
_entity.type
_entity.pdbx_description
1 polymer ?
#
loop_
_entity_poly.entity_id
_entity_poly.type
_entity_poly.pdbx_seq_one_letter_code
_entity_poly.pdbx_strand_id
1 'polypeptide(L)'
;MKPLTLLYVDTEHFWRGGQEQLFSLMKGMKERNHTVCLAAPYKAPLSQRAREIGIVTYGFHQRNELSLRALLRLRQILRGRHFDVIHFNTPRPIVAGGLMAALAGVKVRISSRRVNFPLKSRFSRLKYNWLQDAIVTVSDTIRETLLAGGVSPSLVRVIYEGVDLHWIDRQQPPKERLGNGNLVVGTVAHLSQEKGHETLLKAAASLKSRFHNVTYLLVGDGELRSRLHQLTSQLRIETQVNFTGFRSDCEGLMKQFDVFCLPSRSEGLSSAILAAMANSLPVVATNVGGIPELVVDGETGILVEPDNPSELAAALSRLLASRELRRRLGQQGRRRIERHFTLQRKLDQTERLYRSLLASNHSE
;
A
#
# COMPACT_ATOMS: atom_id res chain seq x y z
N MET A 1 19.13 -12.80 -18.73
CA MET A 1 19.92 -11.69 -18.12
C MET A 1 20.61 -12.19 -16.86
N LYS A 2 21.80 -11.65 -16.48
CA LYS A 2 22.52 -12.07 -15.27
C LYS A 2 21.65 -11.82 -14.02
N PRO A 3 21.53 -12.81 -13.11
CA PRO A 3 20.85 -12.62 -11.82
C PRO A 3 21.51 -11.53 -10.98
N LEU A 4 20.70 -10.78 -10.25
CA LEU A 4 21.15 -9.75 -9.30
C LEU A 4 21.06 -10.29 -7.87
N THR A 5 21.91 -9.77 -6.97
CA THR A 5 21.82 -10.01 -5.54
C THR A 5 21.24 -8.77 -4.86
N LEU A 6 20.02 -8.90 -4.33
CA LEU A 6 19.19 -7.82 -3.83
C LEU A 6 19.05 -7.91 -2.30
N LEU A 7 19.30 -6.82 -1.59
CA LEU A 7 18.99 -6.67 -0.18
C LEU A 7 17.85 -5.69 0.01
N TYR A 8 16.72 -6.18 0.51
CA TYR A 8 15.61 -5.33 0.95
C TYR A 8 15.72 -5.05 2.44
N VAL A 9 15.43 -3.81 2.86
CA VAL A 9 15.52 -3.40 4.25
C VAL A 9 14.18 -2.81 4.70
N ASP A 10 13.58 -3.39 5.74
CA ASP A 10 12.35 -2.91 6.37
C ASP A 10 12.52 -2.82 7.89
N THR A 11 11.85 -1.86 8.54
CA THR A 11 11.97 -1.65 9.98
C THR A 11 10.66 -1.82 10.75
N GLU A 12 9.57 -2.18 10.05
CA GLU A 12 8.26 -2.27 10.67
C GLU A 12 8.00 -3.63 11.32
N HIS A 13 7.22 -3.62 12.41
CA HIS A 13 6.89 -4.79 13.20
C HIS A 13 5.51 -5.36 12.88
N PHE A 14 4.75 -4.71 12.02
CA PHE A 14 3.38 -5.06 11.67
C PHE A 14 3.26 -5.37 10.17
N TRP A 15 2.09 -5.89 9.79
CA TRP A 15 1.73 -6.15 8.39
C TRP A 15 0.70 -5.12 7.94
N ARG A 16 1.05 -4.33 6.95
CA ARG A 16 0.17 -3.36 6.26
C ARG A 16 0.44 -3.40 4.76
N GLY A 17 -0.30 -2.62 3.98
CA GLY A 17 -0.15 -2.57 2.52
C GLY A 17 1.28 -2.36 2.03
N GLY A 18 2.11 -1.58 2.73
CA GLY A 18 3.52 -1.40 2.38
C GLY A 18 4.36 -2.67 2.49
N GLN A 19 4.12 -3.50 3.51
CA GLN A 19 4.79 -4.79 3.71
C GLN A 19 4.27 -5.85 2.73
N GLU A 20 2.97 -5.83 2.44
CA GLU A 20 2.36 -6.65 1.38
C GLU A 20 3.01 -6.40 0.03
N GLN A 21 3.14 -5.13 -0.34
CA GLN A 21 3.74 -4.71 -1.60
C GLN A 21 5.25 -4.99 -1.69
N LEU A 22 5.96 -4.94 -0.56
CA LEU A 22 7.35 -5.37 -0.50
C LEU A 22 7.47 -6.89 -0.64
N PHE A 23 6.62 -7.65 0.06
CA PHE A 23 6.61 -9.10 -0.02
C PHE A 23 6.35 -9.58 -1.45
N SER A 24 5.35 -9.02 -2.13
CA SER A 24 5.04 -9.34 -3.54
C SER A 24 6.19 -9.00 -4.48
N LEU A 25 6.89 -7.86 -4.23
CA LEU A 25 8.09 -7.50 -4.99
C LEU A 25 9.22 -8.51 -4.78
N MET A 26 9.53 -8.87 -3.53
CA MET A 26 10.58 -9.83 -3.20
C MET A 26 10.31 -11.21 -3.78
N LYS A 27 9.06 -11.69 -3.65
CA LYS A 27 8.60 -12.95 -4.23
C LYS A 27 8.80 -12.97 -5.75
N GLY A 28 8.30 -11.94 -6.44
CA GLY A 28 8.42 -11.84 -7.89
C GLY A 28 9.88 -11.73 -8.37
N MET A 29 10.75 -11.00 -7.65
CA MET A 29 12.17 -10.96 -7.99
C MET A 29 12.86 -12.32 -7.78
N LYS A 30 12.48 -13.07 -6.75
CA LYS A 30 12.98 -14.44 -6.55
C LYS A 30 12.52 -15.38 -7.67
N GLU A 31 11.25 -15.29 -8.09
CA GLU A 31 10.71 -16.07 -9.21
C GLU A 31 11.40 -15.75 -10.55
N ARG A 32 12.01 -14.56 -10.67
CA ARG A 32 12.85 -14.14 -11.80
C ARG A 32 14.33 -14.57 -11.66
N ASN A 33 14.61 -15.50 -10.76
CA ASN A 33 15.95 -16.04 -10.47
C ASN A 33 16.96 -15.03 -9.89
N HIS A 34 16.51 -13.91 -9.30
CA HIS A 34 17.38 -13.06 -8.52
C HIS A 34 17.66 -13.69 -7.14
N THR A 35 18.83 -13.42 -6.59
CA THR A 35 19.12 -13.72 -5.18
C THR A 35 18.52 -12.63 -4.32
N VAL A 36 17.48 -12.96 -3.56
CA VAL A 36 16.76 -12.00 -2.70
C VAL A 36 17.07 -12.25 -1.24
N CYS A 37 17.44 -11.19 -0.53
CA CYS A 37 17.63 -11.18 0.92
C CYS A 37 16.79 -10.08 1.57
N LEU A 38 16.41 -10.30 2.83
CA LEU A 38 15.65 -9.34 3.64
C LEU A 38 16.39 -9.03 4.93
N ALA A 39 16.57 -7.75 5.28
CA ALA A 39 16.95 -7.29 6.59
C ALA A 39 15.75 -6.62 7.27
N ALA A 40 15.18 -7.26 8.29
CA ALA A 40 13.98 -6.77 8.96
C ALA A 40 13.89 -7.33 10.40
N PRO A 41 12.95 -6.82 11.26
CA PRO A 41 12.77 -7.37 12.59
C PRO A 41 12.39 -8.86 12.50
N TYR A 42 13.18 -9.71 13.17
CA TYR A 42 13.15 -11.17 12.96
C TYR A 42 11.76 -11.80 13.20
N LYS A 43 11.02 -11.27 14.19
CA LYS A 43 9.67 -11.74 14.56
C LYS A 43 8.54 -11.05 13.76
N ALA A 44 8.84 -10.07 12.91
CA ALA A 44 7.83 -9.39 12.14
C ALA A 44 7.15 -10.33 11.12
N PRO A 45 5.86 -10.15 10.84
CA PRO A 45 5.12 -10.97 9.86
C PRO A 45 5.79 -11.02 8.49
N LEU A 46 6.39 -9.92 8.04
CA LEU A 46 7.15 -9.87 6.80
C LEU A 46 8.33 -10.85 6.80
N SER A 47 9.09 -10.90 7.90
CA SER A 47 10.22 -11.81 8.05
C SER A 47 9.79 -13.28 8.11
N GLN A 48 8.66 -13.57 8.72
CA GLN A 48 8.10 -14.93 8.77
C GLN A 48 7.72 -15.41 7.38
N ARG A 49 6.89 -14.66 6.67
CA ARG A 49 6.45 -14.96 5.31
C ARG A 49 7.62 -15.05 4.30
N ALA A 50 8.63 -14.20 4.44
CA ALA A 50 9.82 -14.25 3.59
C ALA A 50 10.59 -15.57 3.78
N ARG A 51 10.73 -16.06 5.03
CA ARG A 51 11.36 -17.36 5.31
C ARG A 51 10.55 -18.54 4.78
N GLU A 52 9.23 -18.49 4.89
CA GLU A 52 8.34 -19.54 4.36
C GLU A 52 8.53 -19.78 2.86
N ILE A 53 8.86 -18.73 2.09
CA ILE A 53 9.18 -18.85 0.67
C ILE A 53 10.69 -18.97 0.40
N GLY A 54 11.52 -19.25 1.43
CA GLY A 54 12.96 -19.47 1.30
C GLY A 54 13.77 -18.22 0.94
N ILE A 55 13.34 -17.02 1.38
CA ILE A 55 14.15 -15.79 1.32
C ILE A 55 15.05 -15.73 2.55
N VAL A 56 16.36 -15.56 2.34
CA VAL A 56 17.33 -15.38 3.41
C VAL A 56 17.01 -14.10 4.18
N THR A 57 16.77 -14.25 5.49
CA THR A 57 16.31 -13.13 6.33
C THR A 57 17.32 -12.86 7.44
N TYR A 58 17.81 -11.65 7.51
CA TYR A 58 18.69 -11.16 8.56
C TYR A 58 17.90 -10.38 9.61
N GLY A 59 18.04 -10.73 10.89
CA GLY A 59 17.48 -9.95 11.98
C GLY A 59 18.06 -8.55 12.00
N PHE A 60 17.22 -7.54 11.75
CA PHE A 60 17.58 -6.13 11.73
C PHE A 60 16.56 -5.31 12.50
N HIS A 61 17.03 -4.47 13.41
CA HIS A 61 16.18 -3.64 14.25
C HIS A 61 16.71 -2.22 14.33
N GLN A 62 15.88 -1.26 14.05
CA GLN A 62 16.24 0.16 14.10
C GLN A 62 15.07 0.99 14.62
N ARG A 63 15.28 1.69 15.75
CA ARG A 63 14.30 2.61 16.33
C ARG A 63 14.47 4.04 15.82
N ASN A 64 15.72 4.51 15.72
CA ASN A 64 16.08 5.89 15.35
C ASN A 64 16.94 5.89 14.09
N GLU A 65 16.91 6.98 13.32
CA GLU A 65 17.70 7.12 12.08
C GLU A 65 19.23 6.99 12.29
N LEU A 66 19.73 7.45 13.44
CA LEU A 66 21.16 7.40 13.82
C LEU A 66 21.43 6.31 14.87
N SER A 67 21.10 5.07 14.58
CA SER A 67 21.34 3.94 15.48
C SER A 67 22.69 3.27 15.18
N LEU A 68 23.66 3.38 16.09
CA LEU A 68 24.97 2.72 15.99
C LEU A 68 24.83 1.20 15.87
N ARG A 69 23.89 0.59 16.61
CA ARG A 69 23.60 -0.84 16.51
C ARG A 69 23.11 -1.23 15.11
N ALA A 70 22.25 -0.42 14.50
CA ALA A 70 21.78 -0.64 13.14
C ALA A 70 22.92 -0.50 12.12
N LEU A 71 23.80 0.49 12.28
CA LEU A 71 25.01 0.67 11.49
C LEU A 71 25.91 -0.57 11.52
N LEU A 72 26.29 -1.03 12.71
CA LEU A 72 27.12 -2.21 12.90
C LEU A 72 26.48 -3.48 12.32
N ARG A 73 25.18 -3.63 12.50
CA ARG A 73 24.43 -4.78 11.99
C ARG A 73 24.39 -4.79 10.46
N LEU A 74 24.10 -3.66 9.82
CA LEU A 74 24.15 -3.54 8.36
C LEU A 74 25.54 -3.80 7.81
N ARG A 75 26.58 -3.24 8.45
CA ARG A 75 27.99 -3.53 8.09
C ARG A 75 28.28 -5.03 8.12
N GLN A 76 27.82 -5.73 9.16
CA GLN A 76 28.00 -7.19 9.27
C GLN A 76 27.31 -7.93 8.12
N ILE A 77 26.05 -7.56 7.80
CA ILE A 77 25.28 -8.16 6.70
C ILE A 77 25.99 -7.93 5.37
N LEU A 78 26.40 -6.69 5.09
CA LEU A 78 27.04 -6.29 3.83
C LEU A 78 28.45 -6.88 3.65
N ARG A 79 29.17 -7.18 4.73
CA ARG A 79 30.47 -7.89 4.66
C ARG A 79 30.31 -9.39 4.41
N GLY A 80 29.22 -9.98 4.87
CA GLY A 80 28.95 -11.42 4.72
C GLY A 80 28.54 -11.86 3.32
N ARG A 81 28.13 -10.93 2.46
CA ARG A 81 27.67 -11.21 1.09
C ARG A 81 27.77 -9.95 0.23
N HIS A 82 28.20 -10.12 -1.02
CA HIS A 82 28.10 -9.06 -2.02
C HIS A 82 26.66 -8.82 -2.44
N PHE A 83 26.23 -7.54 -2.50
CA PHE A 83 24.93 -7.10 -2.97
C PHE A 83 25.09 -6.11 -4.12
N ASP A 84 24.37 -6.31 -5.21
CA ASP A 84 24.32 -5.38 -6.33
C ASP A 84 23.46 -4.16 -5.99
N VAL A 85 22.33 -4.41 -5.29
CA VAL A 85 21.32 -3.39 -4.95
C VAL A 85 20.93 -3.52 -3.48
N ILE A 86 20.82 -2.39 -2.78
CA ILE A 86 20.12 -2.26 -1.50
C ILE A 86 18.87 -1.39 -1.69
N HIS A 87 17.72 -1.90 -1.25
CA HIS A 87 16.43 -1.21 -1.39
C HIS A 87 15.75 -1.02 -0.04
N PHE A 88 15.68 0.23 0.41
CA PHE A 88 15.04 0.63 1.67
C PHE A 88 13.53 0.79 1.49
N ASN A 89 12.75 -0.05 2.15
CA ASN A 89 11.28 0.00 2.10
C ASN A 89 10.69 1.09 3.01
N THR A 90 11.43 1.49 4.03
CA THR A 90 11.05 2.52 5.01
C THR A 90 12.11 3.61 5.10
N PRO A 91 11.79 4.84 5.55
CA PRO A 91 12.75 5.95 5.55
C PRO A 91 13.81 5.88 6.66
N ARG A 92 13.57 5.13 7.76
CA ARG A 92 14.50 5.07 8.91
C ARG A 92 15.88 4.54 8.56
N PRO A 93 16.03 3.44 7.77
CA PRO A 93 17.35 2.88 7.48
C PRO A 93 18.14 3.63 6.41
N ILE A 94 17.61 4.66 5.76
CA ILE A 94 18.27 5.37 4.64
C ILE A 94 19.63 5.93 5.08
N VAL A 95 19.74 6.56 6.26
CA VAL A 95 20.98 7.17 6.73
C VAL A 95 22.02 6.10 7.03
N ALA A 96 21.73 5.21 7.96
CA ALA A 96 22.65 4.14 8.35
C ALA A 96 22.96 3.20 7.18
N GLY A 97 21.92 2.84 6.41
CA GLY A 97 22.04 1.92 5.28
C GLY A 97 22.76 2.53 4.10
N GLY A 98 22.47 3.78 3.73
CA GLY A 98 23.14 4.47 2.64
C GLY A 98 24.63 4.63 2.87
N LEU A 99 25.03 5.04 4.09
CA LEU A 99 26.46 5.14 4.48
C LEU A 99 27.15 3.77 4.46
N MET A 100 26.55 2.75 5.07
CA MET A 100 27.17 1.43 5.13
C MET A 100 27.22 0.75 3.76
N ALA A 101 26.20 0.96 2.93
CA ALA A 101 26.19 0.44 1.57
C ALA A 101 27.30 1.08 0.71
N ALA A 102 27.49 2.41 0.82
CA ALA A 102 28.57 3.10 0.14
C ALA A 102 29.95 2.56 0.57
N LEU A 103 30.18 2.42 1.89
CA LEU A 103 31.44 1.87 2.43
C LEU A 103 31.67 0.39 2.07
N ALA A 104 30.62 -0.36 1.82
CA ALA A 104 30.71 -1.77 1.42
C ALA A 104 30.76 -1.97 -0.11
N GLY A 105 30.77 -0.90 -0.90
CA GLY A 105 30.84 -0.96 -2.35
C GLY A 105 29.53 -1.44 -3.01
N VAL A 106 28.36 -1.31 -2.33
CA VAL A 106 27.08 -1.59 -2.96
C VAL A 106 26.80 -0.54 -4.02
N LYS A 107 26.66 -0.98 -5.26
CA LYS A 107 26.61 -0.11 -6.43
C LYS A 107 25.35 0.73 -6.51
N VAL A 108 24.21 0.21 -6.09
CA VAL A 108 22.92 0.85 -6.23
C VAL A 108 22.15 0.87 -4.90
N ARG A 109 21.77 2.07 -4.47
CA ARG A 109 21.04 2.36 -3.22
C ARG A 109 19.71 3.02 -3.59
N ILE A 110 18.60 2.39 -3.25
CA ILE A 110 17.25 2.86 -3.60
C ILE A 110 16.38 2.92 -2.36
N SER A 111 15.45 3.86 -2.31
CA SER A 111 14.36 3.84 -1.32
C SER A 111 12.99 3.89 -1.98
N SER A 112 12.01 3.25 -1.33
CA SER A 112 10.60 3.44 -1.65
C SER A 112 9.95 4.48 -0.74
N ARG A 113 9.14 5.36 -1.31
CA ARG A 113 8.34 6.31 -0.55
C ARG A 113 6.86 6.12 -0.87
N ARG A 114 6.10 5.72 0.17
CA ARG A 114 4.67 5.37 0.10
C ARG A 114 3.74 6.32 0.84
N VAL A 115 4.31 7.38 1.44
CA VAL A 115 3.55 8.34 2.25
C VAL A 115 3.68 9.74 1.69
N ASN A 116 2.55 10.46 1.65
CA ASN A 116 2.48 11.80 1.09
C ASN A 116 2.61 12.88 2.18
N PHE A 117 3.74 12.86 2.92
CA PHE A 117 4.06 13.91 3.88
C PHE A 117 5.19 14.80 3.37
N PRO A 118 5.11 16.14 3.50
CA PRO A 118 6.19 17.06 3.16
C PRO A 118 7.47 16.74 3.91
N LEU A 119 8.61 17.08 3.34
CA LEU A 119 9.90 16.97 4.02
C LEU A 119 10.01 18.09 5.05
N LYS A 120 10.12 17.71 6.34
CA LYS A 120 10.06 18.67 7.47
C LYS A 120 11.38 19.39 7.77
N SER A 121 12.51 18.92 7.22
CA SER A 121 13.81 19.47 7.59
C SER A 121 14.83 19.45 6.44
N ARG A 122 15.85 20.33 6.53
CA ARG A 122 17.01 20.33 5.62
C ARG A 122 17.76 18.98 5.66
N PHE A 123 17.82 18.34 6.82
CA PHE A 123 18.42 17.02 6.97
C PHE A 123 17.66 15.94 6.16
N SER A 124 16.33 15.98 6.17
CA SER A 124 15.52 15.07 5.34
C SER A 124 15.83 15.24 3.85
N ARG A 125 15.95 16.49 3.37
CA ARG A 125 16.34 16.79 1.98
C ARG A 125 17.75 16.25 1.66
N LEU A 126 18.71 16.47 2.57
CA LEU A 126 20.08 16.03 2.37
C LEU A 126 20.17 14.51 2.25
N LYS A 127 19.51 13.75 3.15
CA LYS A 127 19.53 12.27 3.11
C LYS A 127 18.95 11.71 1.81
N TYR A 128 17.91 12.35 1.26
CA TYR A 128 17.30 11.91 0.01
C TYR A 128 18.18 12.22 -1.20
N ASN A 129 18.91 13.32 -1.21
CA ASN A 129 19.75 13.72 -2.33
C ASN A 129 21.14 13.06 -2.37
N TRP A 130 21.67 12.59 -1.21
CA TRP A 130 23.08 12.17 -1.14
C TRP A 130 23.31 10.72 -0.78
N LEU A 131 22.35 10.06 -0.12
CA LEU A 131 22.57 8.72 0.41
C LEU A 131 21.96 7.60 -0.44
N GLN A 132 21.43 7.94 -1.61
CA GLN A 132 20.79 7.00 -2.51
C GLN A 132 20.87 7.46 -3.97
N ASP A 133 20.73 6.51 -4.87
CA ASP A 133 20.89 6.71 -6.30
C ASP A 133 19.51 6.85 -7.00
N ALA A 134 18.43 6.39 -6.35
CA ALA A 134 17.06 6.64 -6.77
C ALA A 134 16.06 6.54 -5.61
N ILE A 135 14.93 7.22 -5.80
CA ILE A 135 13.75 7.18 -4.93
C ILE A 135 12.57 6.71 -5.76
N VAL A 136 12.01 5.58 -5.41
CA VAL A 136 10.78 5.09 -6.02
C VAL A 136 9.58 5.64 -5.26
N THR A 137 8.76 6.47 -5.90
CA THR A 137 7.47 6.91 -5.39
C THR A 137 6.34 6.06 -5.96
N VAL A 138 5.30 5.83 -5.16
CA VAL A 138 4.16 5.00 -5.58
C VAL A 138 3.06 5.78 -6.29
N SER A 139 3.22 7.11 -6.39
CA SER A 139 2.30 8.02 -7.09
C SER A 139 3.04 9.27 -7.57
N ASP A 140 2.49 9.95 -8.58
CA ASP A 140 2.98 11.25 -9.04
C ASP A 140 2.79 12.32 -7.95
N THR A 141 1.70 12.27 -7.20
CA THR A 141 1.47 13.17 -6.05
C THR A 141 2.61 13.11 -5.03
N ILE A 142 3.13 11.93 -4.71
CA ILE A 142 4.29 11.80 -3.81
C ILE A 142 5.56 12.33 -4.47
N ARG A 143 5.75 12.10 -5.77
CA ARG A 143 6.87 12.67 -6.53
C ARG A 143 6.85 14.19 -6.42
N GLU A 144 5.73 14.84 -6.71
CA GLU A 144 5.59 16.30 -6.62
C GLU A 144 5.88 16.82 -5.20
N THR A 145 5.40 16.12 -4.17
CA THR A 145 5.72 16.46 -2.77
C THR A 145 7.23 16.41 -2.49
N LEU A 146 7.95 15.45 -3.04
CA LEU A 146 9.42 15.37 -2.91
C LEU A 146 10.12 16.50 -3.66
N LEU A 147 9.70 16.79 -4.89
CA LEU A 147 10.27 17.85 -5.72
C LEU A 147 10.06 19.22 -5.05
N ALA A 148 8.86 19.50 -4.56
CA ALA A 148 8.56 20.71 -3.78
C ALA A 148 9.40 20.79 -2.48
N GLY A 149 9.77 19.63 -1.91
CA GLY A 149 10.69 19.52 -0.76
C GLY A 149 12.17 19.70 -1.11
N GLY A 150 12.52 19.94 -2.40
CA GLY A 150 13.88 20.16 -2.87
C GLY A 150 14.70 18.89 -3.11
N VAL A 151 14.04 17.77 -3.39
CA VAL A 151 14.70 16.54 -3.88
C VAL A 151 14.94 16.69 -5.39
N SER A 152 16.12 16.26 -5.86
CA SER A 152 16.48 16.35 -7.28
C SER A 152 15.54 15.51 -8.15
N PRO A 153 14.99 16.08 -9.24
CA PRO A 153 14.15 15.34 -10.18
C PRO A 153 14.84 14.12 -10.80
N SER A 154 16.16 14.17 -10.96
CA SER A 154 16.96 13.08 -11.51
C SER A 154 16.95 11.81 -10.64
N LEU A 155 16.64 11.93 -9.33
CA LEU A 155 16.59 10.82 -8.40
C LEU A 155 15.21 10.19 -8.30
N VAL A 156 14.12 10.90 -8.64
CA VAL A 156 12.76 10.41 -8.38
C VAL A 156 12.21 9.65 -9.58
N ARG A 157 11.71 8.45 -9.32
CA ARG A 157 11.05 7.59 -10.30
C ARG A 157 9.70 7.15 -9.77
N VAL A 158 8.65 7.32 -10.58
CA VAL A 158 7.32 6.81 -10.24
C VAL A 158 7.22 5.36 -10.70
N ILE A 159 6.99 4.45 -9.76
CA ILE A 159 6.64 3.06 -10.03
C ILE A 159 5.44 2.74 -9.15
N TYR A 160 4.28 2.66 -9.79
CA TYR A 160 3.03 2.35 -9.11
C TYR A 160 3.07 0.98 -8.44
N GLU A 161 2.34 0.86 -7.34
CA GLU A 161 2.07 -0.45 -6.74
C GLU A 161 1.22 -1.30 -7.68
N GLY A 162 1.34 -2.61 -7.55
CA GLY A 162 0.63 -3.56 -8.40
C GLY A 162 0.00 -4.70 -7.63
N VAL A 163 -1.01 -5.31 -8.24
CA VAL A 163 -1.66 -6.50 -7.71
C VAL A 163 -1.38 -7.73 -8.58
N ASP A 164 -1.28 -8.88 -7.94
CA ASP A 164 -1.24 -10.18 -8.60
C ASP A 164 -2.68 -10.60 -8.94
N LEU A 165 -3.07 -10.39 -10.20
CA LEU A 165 -4.41 -10.72 -10.68
C LEU A 165 -4.70 -12.22 -10.60
N HIS A 166 -3.69 -13.05 -10.85
CA HIS A 166 -3.81 -14.50 -10.72
C HIS A 166 -4.13 -14.93 -9.28
N TRP A 167 -3.49 -14.25 -8.32
CA TRP A 167 -3.76 -14.48 -6.90
C TRP A 167 -5.19 -14.05 -6.54
N ILE A 168 -5.59 -12.83 -6.92
CA ILE A 168 -6.94 -12.28 -6.67
C ILE A 168 -8.03 -13.20 -7.24
N ASP A 169 -7.88 -13.66 -8.48
CA ASP A 169 -8.88 -14.47 -9.16
C ASP A 169 -9.07 -15.85 -8.51
N ARG A 170 -8.01 -16.42 -7.93
CA ARG A 170 -8.05 -17.71 -7.22
C ARG A 170 -8.63 -17.64 -5.81
N GLN A 171 -8.70 -16.45 -5.21
CA GLN A 171 -9.27 -16.34 -3.86
C GLN A 171 -10.74 -16.76 -3.90
N GLN A 172 -11.15 -17.49 -2.88
CA GLN A 172 -12.56 -17.85 -2.68
C GLN A 172 -13.17 -16.96 -1.61
N PRO A 173 -14.43 -16.56 -1.74
CA PRO A 173 -15.11 -15.89 -0.64
C PRO A 173 -15.19 -16.82 0.57
N PRO A 174 -15.06 -16.30 1.78
CA PRO A 174 -15.27 -17.11 2.99
C PRO A 174 -16.68 -17.70 2.98
N LYS A 175 -16.83 -18.90 3.58
CA LYS A 175 -18.12 -19.62 3.65
C LYS A 175 -19.17 -18.83 4.43
N GLU A 176 -18.73 -18.10 5.44
CA GLU A 176 -19.56 -17.20 6.23
C GLU A 176 -20.02 -16.02 5.38
N ARG A 177 -21.32 -15.79 5.27
CA ARG A 177 -21.89 -14.63 4.62
C ARG A 177 -22.06 -13.50 5.63
N LEU A 178 -21.26 -12.46 5.50
CA LEU A 178 -21.24 -11.33 6.44
C LEU A 178 -22.31 -10.27 6.16
N GLY A 179 -22.94 -10.33 5.00
CA GLY A 179 -23.98 -9.37 4.60
C GLY A 179 -25.42 -9.80 4.91
N ASN A 180 -25.66 -11.02 5.41
CA ASN A 180 -27.01 -11.54 5.74
C ASN A 180 -28.04 -11.39 4.62
N GLY A 181 -27.61 -11.44 3.35
CA GLY A 181 -28.46 -11.23 2.19
C GLY A 181 -28.66 -9.76 1.78
N ASN A 182 -28.13 -8.83 2.53
CA ASN A 182 -28.15 -7.39 2.22
C ASN A 182 -27.07 -7.03 1.17
N LEU A 183 -27.21 -5.84 0.58
CA LEU A 183 -26.09 -5.21 -0.15
C LEU A 183 -24.96 -4.86 0.83
N VAL A 184 -23.71 -5.12 0.44
CA VAL A 184 -22.55 -4.92 1.30
C VAL A 184 -21.72 -3.74 0.79
N VAL A 185 -21.60 -2.71 1.61
CA VAL A 185 -20.61 -1.64 1.47
C VAL A 185 -19.43 -2.00 2.35
N GLY A 186 -18.31 -2.43 1.75
CA GLY A 186 -17.14 -2.86 2.50
C GLY A 186 -16.02 -1.83 2.48
N THR A 187 -15.30 -1.73 3.58
CA THR A 187 -14.01 -1.03 3.67
C THR A 187 -12.95 -1.97 4.26
N VAL A 188 -11.74 -1.93 3.72
CA VAL A 188 -10.59 -2.71 4.24
C VAL A 188 -9.48 -1.72 4.54
N ALA A 189 -9.29 -1.43 5.82
CA ALA A 189 -8.28 -0.46 6.25
C ALA A 189 -7.96 -0.60 7.75
N HIS A 190 -6.79 -0.09 8.16
CA HIS A 190 -6.50 0.11 9.58
C HIS A 190 -7.47 1.15 10.16
N LEU A 191 -8.02 0.88 11.35
CA LEU A 191 -8.99 1.78 12.01
C LEU A 191 -8.25 2.96 12.65
N SER A 192 -7.78 3.88 11.81
CA SER A 192 -7.04 5.08 12.18
C SER A 192 -7.70 6.35 11.64
N GLN A 193 -7.27 7.50 12.13
CA GLN A 193 -7.87 8.78 11.77
C GLN A 193 -7.74 9.09 10.27
N GLU A 194 -6.61 8.70 9.66
CA GLU A 194 -6.35 8.97 8.24
C GLU A 194 -7.32 8.24 7.30
N LYS A 195 -7.97 7.16 7.76
CA LYS A 195 -8.84 6.33 6.92
C LYS A 195 -10.31 6.80 6.86
N GLY A 196 -10.68 7.80 7.67
CA GLY A 196 -11.95 8.50 7.55
C GLY A 196 -13.20 7.67 7.88
N HIS A 197 -13.10 6.59 8.65
CA HIS A 197 -14.23 5.71 8.97
C HIS A 197 -15.42 6.43 9.61
N GLU A 198 -15.18 7.52 10.37
CA GLU A 198 -16.25 8.35 10.94
C GLU A 198 -17.12 8.98 9.84
N THR A 199 -16.50 9.40 8.73
CA THR A 199 -17.20 9.94 7.56
C THR A 199 -18.11 8.88 6.94
N LEU A 200 -17.63 7.63 6.82
CA LEU A 200 -18.47 6.50 6.34
C LEU A 200 -19.66 6.25 7.26
N LEU A 201 -19.45 6.20 8.57
CA LEU A 201 -20.54 5.95 9.53
C LEU A 201 -21.61 7.06 9.51
N LYS A 202 -21.19 8.32 9.40
CA LYS A 202 -22.14 9.46 9.25
C LYS A 202 -22.91 9.37 7.93
N ALA A 203 -22.26 9.02 6.83
CA ALA A 203 -22.92 8.78 5.54
C ALA A 203 -23.91 7.60 5.62
N ALA A 204 -23.53 6.50 6.27
CA ALA A 204 -24.40 5.35 6.50
C ALA A 204 -25.66 5.73 7.28
N ALA A 205 -25.51 6.53 8.33
CA ALA A 205 -26.65 7.00 9.13
C ALA A 205 -27.66 7.83 8.32
N SER A 206 -27.18 8.69 7.43
CA SER A 206 -28.07 9.49 6.56
C SER A 206 -28.79 8.65 5.50
N LEU A 207 -28.25 7.48 5.17
CA LEU A 207 -28.85 6.56 4.20
C LEU A 207 -29.80 5.53 4.82
N LYS A 208 -29.84 5.39 6.15
CA LYS A 208 -30.55 4.34 6.87
C LYS A 208 -32.03 4.25 6.49
N SER A 209 -32.73 5.39 6.39
CA SER A 209 -34.17 5.41 6.09
C SER A 209 -34.47 4.98 4.66
N ARG A 210 -33.55 5.20 3.73
CA ARG A 210 -33.73 4.87 2.31
C ARG A 210 -33.23 3.47 1.96
N PHE A 211 -32.18 2.99 2.66
CA PHE A 211 -31.50 1.73 2.37
C PHE A 211 -31.36 0.89 3.67
N HIS A 212 -32.47 0.23 4.10
CA HIS A 212 -32.47 -0.59 5.32
C HIS A 212 -31.82 -1.96 5.11
N ASN A 213 -31.69 -2.41 3.87
CA ASN A 213 -31.10 -3.68 3.46
C ASN A 213 -29.61 -3.53 3.04
N VAL A 214 -28.86 -2.67 3.72
CA VAL A 214 -27.42 -2.48 3.51
C VAL A 214 -26.66 -2.85 4.77
N THR A 215 -25.59 -3.60 4.61
CA THR A 215 -24.60 -3.87 5.65
C THR A 215 -23.31 -3.13 5.33
N TYR A 216 -22.81 -2.36 6.29
CA TYR A 216 -21.50 -1.71 6.23
C TYR A 216 -20.48 -2.59 6.93
N LEU A 217 -19.51 -3.12 6.18
CA LEU A 217 -18.53 -4.06 6.68
C LEU A 217 -17.18 -3.36 6.84
N LEU A 218 -16.76 -3.15 8.08
CA LEU A 218 -15.48 -2.53 8.42
C LEU A 218 -14.45 -3.63 8.74
N VAL A 219 -13.56 -3.89 7.78
CA VAL A 219 -12.53 -4.93 7.87
C VAL A 219 -11.20 -4.30 8.26
N GLY A 220 -10.70 -4.66 9.43
CA GLY A 220 -9.47 -4.16 9.99
C GLY A 220 -9.57 -3.92 11.49
N ASP A 221 -8.46 -3.53 12.08
CA ASP A 221 -8.35 -3.18 13.49
C ASP A 221 -7.50 -1.92 13.65
N GLY A 222 -7.56 -1.26 14.81
CA GLY A 222 -6.79 -0.06 15.09
C GLY A 222 -7.29 0.70 16.32
N GLU A 223 -6.59 1.79 16.61
CA GLU A 223 -6.79 2.61 17.80
C GLU A 223 -8.19 3.26 17.88
N LEU A 224 -8.87 3.44 16.74
CA LEU A 224 -10.20 4.03 16.72
C LEU A 224 -11.34 3.03 16.92
N ARG A 225 -11.08 1.72 17.07
CA ARG A 225 -12.13 0.69 17.14
C ARG A 225 -13.22 1.03 18.16
N SER A 226 -12.84 1.30 19.41
CA SER A 226 -13.80 1.60 20.48
C SER A 226 -14.61 2.88 20.19
N ARG A 227 -13.94 3.91 19.66
CA ARG A 227 -14.62 5.17 19.28
C ARG A 227 -15.61 4.97 18.15
N LEU A 228 -15.26 4.16 17.15
CA LEU A 228 -16.15 3.85 16.02
C LEU A 228 -17.39 3.05 16.49
N HIS A 229 -17.22 2.11 17.40
CA HIS A 229 -18.36 1.41 18.03
C HIS A 229 -19.28 2.40 18.77
N GLN A 230 -18.75 3.31 19.58
CA GLN A 230 -19.54 4.34 20.28
C GLN A 230 -20.28 5.23 19.28
N LEU A 231 -19.60 5.65 18.20
CA LEU A 231 -20.23 6.48 17.15
C LEU A 231 -21.35 5.72 16.45
N THR A 232 -21.20 4.41 16.20
CA THR A 232 -22.23 3.57 15.60
C THR A 232 -23.51 3.56 16.46
N SER A 233 -23.38 3.46 17.79
CA SER A 233 -24.51 3.51 18.72
C SER A 233 -25.14 4.91 18.80
N GLN A 234 -24.34 5.96 18.85
CA GLN A 234 -24.85 7.34 18.82
C GLN A 234 -25.67 7.63 17.56
N LEU A 235 -25.25 7.09 16.42
CA LEU A 235 -25.94 7.22 15.13
C LEU A 235 -27.09 6.22 14.96
N ARG A 236 -27.29 5.29 15.89
CA ARG A 236 -28.34 4.26 15.89
C ARG A 236 -28.31 3.37 14.64
N ILE A 237 -27.09 2.97 14.19
CA ILE A 237 -26.87 2.12 13.00
C ILE A 237 -26.18 0.79 13.32
N GLU A 238 -26.24 0.33 14.58
CA GLU A 238 -25.55 -0.88 15.06
C GLU A 238 -25.95 -2.13 14.27
N THR A 239 -27.21 -2.22 13.90
CA THR A 239 -27.75 -3.37 13.14
C THR A 239 -27.26 -3.43 11.69
N GLN A 240 -26.75 -2.31 11.16
CA GLN A 240 -26.25 -2.20 9.78
C GLN A 240 -24.72 -2.22 9.70
N VAL A 241 -23.99 -2.11 10.82
CA VAL A 241 -22.51 -2.02 10.82
C VAL A 241 -21.91 -3.27 11.47
N ASN A 242 -20.99 -3.90 10.75
CA ASN A 242 -20.26 -5.06 11.24
C ASN A 242 -18.74 -4.77 11.24
N PHE A 243 -18.09 -4.93 12.40
CA PHE A 243 -16.65 -4.80 12.59
C PHE A 243 -16.03 -6.19 12.66
N THR A 244 -15.33 -6.61 11.62
CA THR A 244 -14.75 -7.97 11.55
C THR A 244 -13.45 -8.13 12.33
N GLY A 245 -12.80 -7.02 12.70
CA GLY A 245 -11.41 -7.05 13.15
C GLY A 245 -10.43 -7.31 12.00
N PHE A 246 -9.19 -7.60 12.35
CA PHE A 246 -8.16 -7.94 11.36
C PHE A 246 -8.50 -9.26 10.63
N ARG A 247 -8.39 -9.25 9.29
CA ARG A 247 -8.60 -10.42 8.44
C ARG A 247 -7.40 -10.60 7.53
N SER A 248 -6.95 -11.84 7.35
CA SER A 248 -5.87 -12.20 6.42
C SER A 248 -6.36 -12.65 5.04
N ASP A 249 -7.68 -12.82 4.88
CA ASP A 249 -8.38 -13.27 3.66
C ASP A 249 -9.16 -12.13 2.98
N CYS A 250 -8.65 -10.90 3.07
CA CYS A 250 -9.34 -9.70 2.61
C CYS A 250 -9.74 -9.75 1.13
N GLU A 251 -8.89 -10.29 0.27
CA GLU A 251 -9.13 -10.38 -1.17
C GLU A 251 -10.30 -11.31 -1.48
N GLY A 252 -10.40 -12.45 -0.78
CA GLY A 252 -11.55 -13.35 -0.86
C GLY A 252 -12.80 -12.73 -0.27
N LEU A 253 -12.67 -12.04 0.86
CA LEU A 253 -13.78 -11.35 1.53
C LEU A 253 -14.37 -10.24 0.67
N MET A 254 -13.55 -9.50 -0.07
CA MET A 254 -14.01 -8.47 -1.01
C MET A 254 -14.98 -9.01 -2.08
N LYS A 255 -14.95 -10.32 -2.40
CA LYS A 255 -15.92 -10.94 -3.32
C LYS A 255 -17.35 -11.00 -2.75
N GLN A 256 -17.56 -10.68 -1.48
CA GLN A 256 -18.86 -10.51 -0.87
C GLN A 256 -19.36 -9.05 -0.88
N PHE A 257 -18.55 -8.09 -1.35
CA PHE A 257 -18.93 -6.69 -1.38
C PHE A 257 -19.69 -6.34 -2.67
N ASP A 258 -20.62 -5.40 -2.56
CA ASP A 258 -21.30 -4.78 -3.70
C ASP A 258 -20.68 -3.43 -4.06
N VAL A 259 -20.11 -2.74 -3.05
CA VAL A 259 -19.42 -1.46 -3.18
C VAL A 259 -18.22 -1.47 -2.24
N PHE A 260 -17.07 -1.06 -2.73
CA PHE A 260 -15.92 -0.75 -1.90
C PHE A 260 -15.88 0.74 -1.57
N CYS A 261 -15.73 1.08 -0.31
CA CYS A 261 -15.69 2.47 0.15
C CYS A 261 -14.43 2.76 0.96
N LEU A 262 -13.65 3.78 0.60
CA LEU A 262 -12.48 4.22 1.35
C LEU A 262 -12.42 5.75 1.43
N PRO A 263 -13.01 6.38 2.47
CA PRO A 263 -13.09 7.83 2.61
C PRO A 263 -11.87 8.41 3.33
N SER A 264 -10.67 8.05 2.90
CA SER A 264 -9.41 8.45 3.54
C SER A 264 -9.18 9.96 3.49
N ARG A 265 -8.52 10.50 4.51
CA ARG A 265 -8.02 11.89 4.59
C ARG A 265 -6.65 12.05 3.93
N SER A 266 -5.90 10.95 3.85
CA SER A 266 -4.57 10.94 3.24
C SER A 266 -4.22 9.54 2.76
N GLU A 267 -3.67 9.44 1.55
CA GLU A 267 -3.19 8.20 0.95
C GLU A 267 -1.94 8.45 0.10
N GLY A 268 -1.02 7.47 0.10
CA GLY A 268 0.04 7.44 -0.90
C GLY A 268 -0.45 6.86 -2.23
N LEU A 269 -0.77 5.59 -2.20
CA LEU A 269 -1.51 4.83 -3.22
C LEU A 269 -2.15 3.65 -2.49
N SER A 270 -3.45 3.51 -2.57
CA SER A 270 -4.18 2.54 -1.74
C SER A 270 -4.11 1.12 -2.29
N SER A 271 -3.42 0.20 -1.61
CA SER A 271 -3.43 -1.23 -1.94
C SER A 271 -4.83 -1.85 -1.80
N ALA A 272 -5.66 -1.35 -0.89
CA ALA A 272 -7.03 -1.83 -0.73
C ALA A 272 -7.92 -1.44 -1.92
N ILE A 273 -7.78 -0.23 -2.46
CA ILE A 273 -8.47 0.19 -3.69
C ILE A 273 -7.98 -0.66 -4.88
N LEU A 274 -6.68 -0.89 -5.01
CA LEU A 274 -6.13 -1.77 -6.05
C LEU A 274 -6.76 -3.17 -6.00
N ALA A 275 -6.86 -3.78 -4.81
CA ALA A 275 -7.47 -5.08 -4.61
C ALA A 275 -8.98 -5.06 -4.89
N ALA A 276 -9.70 -4.01 -4.49
CA ALA A 276 -11.13 -3.85 -4.76
C ALA A 276 -11.40 -3.74 -6.27
N MET A 277 -10.68 -2.87 -6.98
CA MET A 277 -10.79 -2.74 -8.43
C MET A 277 -10.41 -4.03 -9.15
N ALA A 278 -9.39 -4.76 -8.67
CA ALA A 278 -9.01 -6.07 -9.19
C ALA A 278 -10.12 -7.12 -9.00
N ASN A 279 -10.93 -7.00 -7.94
CA ASN A 279 -12.15 -7.81 -7.74
C ASN A 279 -13.37 -7.28 -8.52
N SER A 280 -13.19 -6.35 -9.44
CA SER A 280 -14.28 -5.72 -10.20
C SER A 280 -15.31 -5.00 -9.33
N LEU A 281 -14.93 -4.50 -8.16
CA LEU A 281 -15.83 -3.72 -7.30
C LEU A 281 -15.88 -2.26 -7.76
N PRO A 282 -17.07 -1.66 -7.80
CA PRO A 282 -17.19 -0.21 -7.91
C PRO A 282 -16.62 0.43 -6.64
N VAL A 283 -15.81 1.47 -6.81
CA VAL A 283 -15.12 2.16 -5.72
C VAL A 283 -15.76 3.52 -5.47
N VAL A 284 -16.03 3.84 -4.21
CA VAL A 284 -16.23 5.21 -3.74
C VAL A 284 -15.05 5.57 -2.85
N ALA A 285 -14.33 6.61 -3.19
CA ALA A 285 -13.16 7.03 -2.43
C ALA A 285 -13.01 8.55 -2.43
N THR A 286 -12.15 9.06 -1.59
CA THR A 286 -11.86 10.49 -1.52
C THR A 286 -10.82 10.92 -2.56
N ASN A 287 -10.93 12.17 -3.00
CA ASN A 287 -10.02 12.82 -3.93
C ASN A 287 -8.75 13.30 -3.21
N VAL A 288 -7.96 12.36 -2.65
CA VAL A 288 -6.74 12.69 -1.88
C VAL A 288 -5.54 11.85 -2.31
N GLY A 289 -4.36 12.47 -2.26
CA GLY A 289 -3.09 11.79 -2.54
C GLY A 289 -3.07 11.09 -3.90
N GLY A 290 -2.63 9.83 -3.93
CA GLY A 290 -2.60 9.03 -5.15
C GLY A 290 -3.91 8.34 -5.53
N ILE A 291 -5.02 8.55 -4.81
CA ILE A 291 -6.31 7.92 -5.14
C ILE A 291 -6.80 8.33 -6.54
N PRO A 292 -6.76 9.62 -6.97
CA PRO A 292 -7.16 10.02 -8.32
C PRO A 292 -6.31 9.42 -9.45
N GLU A 293 -5.12 8.94 -9.12
CA GLU A 293 -4.28 8.22 -10.07
C GLU A 293 -4.76 6.77 -10.30
N LEU A 294 -5.46 6.18 -9.30
CA LEU A 294 -6.09 4.86 -9.41
C LEU A 294 -7.50 4.93 -9.97
N VAL A 295 -8.33 5.78 -9.37
CA VAL A 295 -9.77 5.88 -9.64
C VAL A 295 -10.02 7.08 -10.55
N VAL A 296 -10.59 6.83 -11.72
CA VAL A 296 -11.07 7.88 -12.63
C VAL A 296 -12.52 8.13 -12.31
N ASP A 297 -12.83 9.36 -11.88
CA ASP A 297 -14.18 9.73 -11.44
C ASP A 297 -15.23 9.53 -12.55
N GLY A 298 -16.36 8.91 -12.20
CA GLY A 298 -17.44 8.57 -13.12
C GLY A 298 -17.18 7.41 -14.08
N GLU A 299 -15.91 6.98 -14.23
CA GLU A 299 -15.52 5.89 -15.12
C GLU A 299 -15.21 4.59 -14.39
N THR A 300 -14.32 4.62 -13.40
CA THR A 300 -13.87 3.43 -12.66
C THR A 300 -14.28 3.44 -11.20
N GLY A 301 -14.90 4.52 -10.74
CA GLY A 301 -15.41 4.74 -9.40
C GLY A 301 -16.01 6.12 -9.28
N ILE A 302 -16.28 6.54 -8.05
CA ILE A 302 -16.77 7.89 -7.73
C ILE A 302 -15.80 8.49 -6.70
N LEU A 303 -15.30 9.68 -7.00
CA LEU A 303 -14.45 10.45 -6.09
C LEU A 303 -15.30 11.50 -5.37
N VAL A 304 -15.02 11.71 -4.09
CA VAL A 304 -15.70 12.68 -3.22
C VAL A 304 -14.66 13.48 -2.43
N GLU A 305 -15.03 14.65 -1.93
CA GLU A 305 -14.15 15.41 -1.08
C GLU A 305 -13.95 14.74 0.30
N PRO A 306 -12.75 14.82 0.89
CA PRO A 306 -12.50 14.28 2.22
C PRO A 306 -13.36 14.99 3.28
N ASP A 307 -13.68 14.26 4.36
CA ASP A 307 -14.50 14.76 5.48
C ASP A 307 -15.89 15.31 5.10
N ASN A 308 -16.43 14.87 3.95
CA ASN A 308 -17.74 15.24 3.44
C ASN A 308 -18.73 14.05 3.48
N PRO A 309 -19.42 13.79 4.61
CA PRO A 309 -20.37 12.67 4.72
C PRO A 309 -21.55 12.79 3.77
N SER A 310 -21.99 14.00 3.43
CA SER A 310 -23.14 14.24 2.55
C SER A 310 -22.83 13.82 1.11
N GLU A 311 -21.67 14.22 0.60
CA GLU A 311 -21.22 13.83 -0.74
C GLU A 311 -20.94 12.32 -0.82
N LEU A 312 -20.32 11.75 0.23
CA LEU A 312 -20.12 10.32 0.34
C LEU A 312 -21.44 9.56 0.33
N ALA A 313 -22.46 10.02 1.05
CA ALA A 313 -23.80 9.44 1.06
C ALA A 313 -24.46 9.52 -0.34
N ALA A 314 -24.34 10.66 -1.02
CA ALA A 314 -24.87 10.81 -2.37
C ALA A 314 -24.20 9.82 -3.36
N ALA A 315 -22.87 9.67 -3.30
CA ALA A 315 -22.13 8.71 -4.12
C ALA A 315 -22.56 7.26 -3.83
N LEU A 316 -22.61 6.87 -2.55
CA LEU A 316 -23.08 5.55 -2.12
C LEU A 316 -24.52 5.29 -2.57
N SER A 317 -25.43 6.28 -2.39
CA SER A 317 -26.84 6.17 -2.82
C SER A 317 -26.98 5.86 -4.30
N ARG A 318 -26.17 6.49 -5.17
CA ARG A 318 -26.16 6.22 -6.62
C ARG A 318 -25.78 4.76 -6.92
N LEU A 319 -24.77 4.23 -6.25
CA LEU A 319 -24.33 2.85 -6.44
C LEU A 319 -25.31 1.85 -5.85
N LEU A 320 -25.83 2.10 -4.66
CA LEU A 320 -26.82 1.22 -4.01
C LEU A 320 -28.11 1.09 -4.84
N ALA A 321 -28.54 2.18 -5.47
CA ALA A 321 -29.75 2.21 -6.29
C ALA A 321 -29.61 1.52 -7.67
N SER A 322 -28.37 1.36 -8.20
CA SER A 322 -28.17 0.88 -9.57
C SER A 322 -27.15 -0.27 -9.65
N ARG A 323 -27.66 -1.49 -9.86
CA ARG A 323 -26.82 -2.67 -10.14
C ARG A 323 -26.01 -2.50 -11.43
N GLU A 324 -26.60 -1.88 -12.45
CA GLU A 324 -25.95 -1.64 -13.73
C GLU A 324 -24.75 -0.71 -13.57
N LEU A 325 -24.91 0.39 -12.82
CA LEU A 325 -23.81 1.32 -12.53
C LEU A 325 -22.69 0.63 -11.76
N ARG A 326 -23.04 -0.16 -10.72
CA ARG A 326 -22.05 -0.96 -9.98
C ARG A 326 -21.25 -1.85 -10.91
N ARG A 327 -21.92 -2.62 -11.77
CA ARG A 327 -21.28 -3.53 -12.73
C ARG A 327 -20.37 -2.77 -13.72
N ARG A 328 -20.86 -1.68 -14.28
CA ARG A 328 -20.11 -0.87 -15.24
C ARG A 328 -18.83 -0.32 -14.65
N LEU A 329 -18.91 0.38 -13.51
CA LEU A 329 -17.74 0.98 -12.86
C LEU A 329 -16.74 -0.09 -12.39
N GLY A 330 -17.23 -1.19 -11.81
CA GLY A 330 -16.38 -2.29 -11.38
C GLY A 330 -15.61 -2.94 -12.53
N GLN A 331 -16.26 -3.22 -13.65
CA GLN A 331 -15.61 -3.77 -14.85
C GLN A 331 -14.57 -2.80 -15.44
N GLN A 332 -14.89 -1.51 -15.49
CA GLN A 332 -13.94 -0.49 -15.94
C GLN A 332 -12.74 -0.39 -14.99
N GLY A 333 -12.99 -0.45 -13.69
CA GLY A 333 -11.95 -0.50 -12.67
C GLY A 333 -11.00 -1.68 -12.87
N ARG A 334 -11.55 -2.89 -13.07
CA ARG A 334 -10.75 -4.10 -13.34
C ARG A 334 -9.88 -3.94 -14.59
N ARG A 335 -10.45 -3.46 -15.70
CA ARG A 335 -9.70 -3.22 -16.96
C ARG A 335 -8.56 -2.21 -16.75
N ARG A 336 -8.77 -1.18 -15.92
CA ARG A 336 -7.70 -0.23 -15.58
C ARG A 336 -6.57 -0.89 -14.82
N ILE A 337 -6.88 -1.76 -13.85
CA ILE A 337 -5.86 -2.54 -13.13
C ILE A 337 -5.06 -3.43 -14.09
N GLU A 338 -5.73 -4.15 -14.96
CA GLU A 338 -5.09 -5.04 -15.96
C GLU A 338 -4.10 -4.29 -16.86
N ARG A 339 -4.42 -3.04 -17.22
CA ARG A 339 -3.59 -2.23 -18.10
C ARG A 339 -2.43 -1.54 -17.39
N HIS A 340 -2.61 -1.08 -16.15
CA HIS A 340 -1.71 -0.13 -15.53
C HIS A 340 -1.10 -0.56 -14.20
N PHE A 341 -1.75 -1.44 -13.42
CA PHE A 341 -1.42 -1.69 -12.03
C PHE A 341 -1.24 -3.18 -11.70
N THR A 342 -0.68 -3.94 -12.63
CA THR A 342 -0.35 -5.36 -12.40
C THR A 342 0.98 -5.50 -11.67
N LEU A 343 1.11 -6.53 -10.85
CA LEU A 343 2.38 -6.90 -10.20
C LEU A 343 3.50 -7.09 -11.25
N GLN A 344 3.19 -7.72 -12.39
CA GLN A 344 4.17 -7.93 -13.46
C GLN A 344 4.75 -6.61 -13.96
N ARG A 345 3.91 -5.60 -14.20
CA ARG A 345 4.35 -4.27 -14.64
C ARG A 345 5.26 -3.60 -13.60
N LYS A 346 4.91 -3.69 -12.32
CA LYS A 346 5.74 -3.20 -11.21
C LYS A 346 7.10 -3.90 -11.19
N LEU A 347 7.13 -5.22 -11.32
CA LEU A 347 8.37 -6.01 -11.37
C LEU A 347 9.25 -5.59 -12.55
N ASP A 348 8.68 -5.46 -13.75
CA ASP A 348 9.39 -5.06 -14.96
C ASP A 348 10.02 -3.67 -14.83
N GLN A 349 9.26 -2.71 -14.28
CA GLN A 349 9.75 -1.35 -14.07
C GLN A 349 10.84 -1.30 -13.01
N THR A 350 10.67 -2.03 -11.92
CA THR A 350 11.65 -2.07 -10.82
C THR A 350 12.95 -2.74 -11.26
N GLU A 351 12.87 -3.87 -11.97
CA GLU A 351 14.06 -4.57 -12.49
C GLU A 351 14.81 -3.73 -13.52
N ARG A 352 14.07 -3.07 -14.43
CA ARG A 352 14.68 -2.12 -15.39
C ARG A 352 15.40 -0.99 -14.68
N LEU A 353 14.82 -0.42 -13.64
CA LEU A 353 15.46 0.63 -12.85
C LEU A 353 16.74 0.13 -12.20
N TYR A 354 16.74 -1.05 -11.57
CA TYR A 354 17.95 -1.62 -10.98
C TYR A 354 19.07 -1.78 -12.01
N ARG A 355 18.75 -2.33 -13.17
CA ARG A 355 19.72 -2.57 -14.24
C ARG A 355 20.25 -1.28 -14.86
N SER A 356 19.40 -0.27 -15.08
CA SER A 356 19.85 1.01 -15.62
C SER A 356 20.81 1.73 -14.70
N LEU A 357 20.54 1.73 -13.39
CA LEU A 357 21.45 2.33 -12.41
C LEU A 357 22.77 1.57 -12.27
N LEU A 358 22.74 0.23 -12.38
CA LEU A 358 23.96 -0.58 -12.39
C LEU A 358 24.81 -0.31 -13.63
N ALA A 359 24.20 -0.08 -14.79
CA ALA A 359 24.92 0.25 -16.02
C ALA A 359 25.57 1.63 -15.95
N SER A 360 24.86 2.64 -15.41
CA SER A 360 25.39 4.00 -15.26
C SER A 360 26.63 4.04 -14.34
N ASN A 361 26.61 3.26 -13.24
CA ASN A 361 27.72 3.21 -12.27
C ASN A 361 28.92 2.35 -12.76
N HIS A 362 28.90 1.76 -13.95
CA HIS A 362 30.03 1.09 -14.59
C HIS A 362 30.76 1.99 -15.58
N SER A 363 30.21 3.18 -15.86
CA SER A 363 30.76 4.13 -16.86
C SER A 363 31.56 5.28 -16.22
N GLU A 364 31.62 5.30 -14.89
CA GLU A 364 32.48 6.18 -14.09
C GLU A 364 33.63 5.35 -13.45
#